data_6ffc0777a2fc38f1516dc740cfd49c7e
#
_entry.id   6ffc0777a2fc38f1516dc740cfd49c7e
#
_cell.length_a   1.000
_cell.length_b   1.000
_cell.length_c   1.000
_cell.angle_alpha   90.00
_cell.angle_beta   90.00
_cell.angle_gamma   90.00
#
_symmetry.space_group_name_H-M   'P 1'
#
loop_
_entity.id
_entity.type
_entity.pdbx_description
1 polymer ?
#
loop_
_entity_poly.entity_id
_entity_poly.type
_entity_poly.pdbx_seq_one_letter_code
_entity_poly.pdbx_strand_id
1 'polypeptide(L)'
;VTTAEGCDKAPSWRITADRVTYDPSDSRVRFRNAYLELFGARLLPLPGLSIRTDGGPVAGFLVPDLRISKSNGLEVSGSYYWRLGPNRDATASAYLFTEALPMVSGQYRQLTDKGAFQITGYATYSRRISSLTGNRVGERDFRGYVFANGQFQFDPNWSLTGSVRRASDRTFLRRYDISRDDRLRSTIDLERIDRQSYLSIA
;
A
#
# COMPACT_ATOMS: atom_id res chain seq x y z
N VAL A 1 1.46 -24.22 -2.43
CA VAL A 1 2.63 -24.77 -3.11
C VAL A 1 2.10 -25.59 -4.27
N THR A 2 2.01 -25.03 -5.44
CA THR A 2 1.81 -25.78 -6.68
C THR A 2 3.19 -26.28 -7.11
N THR A 3 3.49 -27.53 -6.82
CA THR A 3 4.54 -28.26 -7.53
C THR A 3 4.00 -28.53 -8.94
N ALA A 4 4.41 -27.72 -9.90
CA ALA A 4 4.28 -28.10 -11.29
C ALA A 4 5.23 -29.29 -11.52
N GLU A 5 4.69 -30.47 -11.70
CA GLU A 5 5.42 -31.64 -12.16
C GLU A 5 6.00 -31.27 -13.54
N GLY A 6 7.33 -31.22 -13.63
CA GLY A 6 8.05 -31.01 -14.91
C GLY A 6 9.05 -29.85 -14.97
N CYS A 7 9.26 -29.08 -13.91
CA CYS A 7 10.34 -28.08 -13.88
C CYS A 7 11.53 -28.56 -13.06
N ASP A 8 12.60 -28.96 -13.73
CA ASP A 8 13.91 -29.31 -13.12
C ASP A 8 14.67 -28.12 -12.50
N LYS A 9 14.11 -26.92 -12.53
CA LYS A 9 14.72 -25.73 -11.90
C LYS A 9 14.08 -25.46 -10.53
N ALA A 10 14.92 -25.46 -9.50
CA ALA A 10 14.52 -25.00 -8.18
C ALA A 10 13.91 -23.58 -8.28
N PRO A 11 12.80 -23.30 -7.58
CA PRO A 11 12.19 -21.98 -7.62
C PRO A 11 13.18 -20.92 -7.15
N SER A 12 13.18 -19.76 -7.83
CA SER A 12 14.04 -18.63 -7.47
C SER A 12 13.75 -18.07 -6.07
N TRP A 13 12.56 -18.30 -5.57
CA TRP A 13 12.16 -17.94 -4.20
C TRP A 13 11.31 -19.05 -3.58
N ARG A 14 11.38 -19.15 -2.25
CA ARG A 14 10.52 -20.04 -1.46
C ARG A 14 10.34 -19.49 -0.05
N ILE A 15 9.29 -19.96 0.63
CA ILE A 15 9.10 -19.72 2.06
C ILE A 15 9.50 -20.99 2.79
N THR A 16 10.46 -20.89 3.70
CA THR A 16 10.88 -21.95 4.60
C THR A 16 10.37 -21.66 6.01
N ALA A 17 9.99 -22.69 6.77
CA ALA A 17 9.54 -22.55 8.15
C ALA A 17 9.98 -23.76 8.96
N ASP A 18 10.25 -23.56 10.26
CA ASP A 18 10.61 -24.65 11.17
C ASP A 18 9.43 -25.57 11.46
N ARG A 19 8.21 -24.99 11.48
CA ARG A 19 6.97 -25.76 11.69
C ARG A 19 5.83 -25.13 10.92
N VAL A 20 5.02 -25.99 10.31
CA VAL A 20 3.76 -25.64 9.67
C VAL A 20 2.65 -26.38 10.40
N THR A 21 1.67 -25.66 10.92
CA THR A 21 0.51 -26.21 11.64
C THR A 21 -0.75 -25.82 10.88
N TYR A 22 -1.54 -26.80 10.50
CA TYR A 22 -2.87 -26.62 9.95
C TYR A 22 -3.92 -26.76 11.06
N ASP A 23 -4.81 -25.76 11.16
CA ASP A 23 -5.95 -25.76 12.07
C ASP A 23 -7.24 -25.88 11.25
N PRO A 24 -7.89 -27.06 11.25
CA PRO A 24 -9.11 -27.26 10.47
C PRO A 24 -10.28 -26.41 10.95
N SER A 25 -10.33 -26.10 12.25
CA SER A 25 -11.43 -25.33 12.85
C SER A 25 -11.45 -23.88 12.40
N ASP A 26 -10.27 -23.31 12.11
CA ASP A 26 -10.08 -21.94 11.65
C ASP A 26 -9.69 -21.89 10.16
N SER A 27 -9.63 -23.07 9.49
CA SER A 27 -9.18 -23.21 8.10
C SER A 27 -7.87 -22.45 7.83
N ARG A 28 -6.92 -22.53 8.76
CA ARG A 28 -5.72 -21.72 8.76
C ARG A 28 -4.44 -22.56 8.85
N VAL A 29 -3.48 -22.23 8.00
CA VAL A 29 -2.11 -22.74 8.07
C VAL A 29 -1.25 -21.68 8.73
N ARG A 30 -0.63 -22.00 9.86
CA ARG A 30 0.29 -21.12 10.61
C ARG A 30 1.72 -21.58 10.41
N PHE A 31 2.59 -20.66 10.12
CA PHE A 31 4.03 -20.90 9.92
C PHE A 31 4.81 -20.36 11.12
N ARG A 32 5.63 -21.22 11.72
CA ARG A 32 6.51 -20.82 12.82
C ARG A 32 7.92 -20.62 12.30
N ASN A 33 8.54 -19.47 12.65
CA ASN A 33 9.87 -19.06 12.18
C ASN A 33 9.97 -19.14 10.65
N ALA A 34 9.03 -18.51 9.96
CA ALA A 34 9.05 -18.46 8.52
C ALA A 34 10.08 -17.46 8.00
N TYR A 35 10.76 -17.81 6.91
CA TYR A 35 11.71 -16.97 6.20
C TYR A 35 11.42 -16.97 4.71
N LEU A 36 11.52 -15.79 4.10
CA LEU A 36 11.63 -15.69 2.65
C LEU A 36 13.07 -16.03 2.26
N GLU A 37 13.20 -17.04 1.41
CA GLU A 37 14.46 -17.47 0.84
C GLU A 37 14.49 -17.16 -0.65
N LEU A 38 15.57 -16.51 -1.11
CA LEU A 38 15.81 -16.16 -2.51
C LEU A 38 17.12 -16.79 -2.94
N PHE A 39 17.11 -17.52 -4.05
CA PHE A 39 18.31 -18.22 -4.58
C PHE A 39 19.09 -19.04 -3.52
N GLY A 40 18.38 -19.60 -2.54
CA GLY A 40 18.99 -20.38 -1.46
C GLY A 40 19.46 -19.59 -0.23
N ALA A 41 19.40 -18.26 -0.26
CA ALA A 41 19.74 -17.40 0.88
C ALA A 41 18.49 -16.98 1.67
N ARG A 42 18.51 -17.14 3.00
CA ARG A 42 17.47 -16.62 3.89
C ARG A 42 17.61 -15.12 4.02
N LEU A 43 16.66 -14.36 3.44
CA LEU A 43 16.76 -12.90 3.39
C LEU A 43 15.90 -12.20 4.44
N LEU A 44 14.68 -12.68 4.65
CA LEU A 44 13.73 -11.94 5.46
C LEU A 44 12.93 -12.86 6.39
N PRO A 45 12.92 -12.60 7.71
CA PRO A 45 12.01 -13.28 8.63
C PRO A 45 10.57 -12.79 8.37
N LEU A 46 9.62 -13.72 8.39
CA LEU A 46 8.19 -13.47 8.23
C LEU A 46 7.44 -13.84 9.52
N PRO A 47 7.56 -13.05 10.58
CA PRO A 47 6.93 -13.36 11.85
C PRO A 47 5.40 -13.33 11.71
N GLY A 48 4.73 -14.33 12.31
CA GLY A 48 3.26 -14.39 12.32
C GLY A 48 2.63 -14.73 10.96
N LEU A 49 3.41 -15.27 10.01
CA LEU A 49 2.84 -15.71 8.73
C LEU A 49 1.76 -16.77 8.97
N SER A 50 0.56 -16.51 8.47
CA SER A 50 -0.52 -17.47 8.43
C SER A 50 -1.34 -17.29 7.16
N ILE A 51 -1.83 -18.39 6.61
CA ILE A 51 -2.59 -18.43 5.35
C ILE A 51 -3.90 -19.15 5.62
N ARG A 52 -5.02 -18.62 5.14
CA ARG A 52 -6.31 -19.30 5.17
C ARG A 52 -6.44 -20.20 3.95
N THR A 53 -7.00 -21.40 4.16
CA THR A 53 -7.21 -22.39 3.11
C THR A 53 -8.62 -22.34 2.50
N ASP A 54 -9.53 -21.61 3.14
CA ASP A 54 -10.92 -21.43 2.69
C ASP A 54 -11.07 -20.29 1.65
N GLY A 55 -9.96 -19.70 1.18
CA GLY A 55 -9.98 -18.56 0.25
C GLY A 55 -10.45 -17.25 0.87
N GLY A 56 -10.74 -17.23 2.17
CA GLY A 56 -11.12 -16.02 2.88
C GLY A 56 -9.96 -15.02 2.97
N PRO A 57 -10.24 -13.72 3.03
CA PRO A 57 -9.20 -12.69 3.13
C PRO A 57 -8.45 -12.83 4.46
N VAL A 58 -7.13 -12.79 4.37
CA VAL A 58 -6.22 -13.01 5.48
C VAL A 58 -5.63 -11.68 5.93
N ALA A 59 -5.72 -11.39 7.24
CA ALA A 59 -4.86 -10.39 7.83
C ALA A 59 -3.45 -10.96 8.02
N GLY A 60 -2.41 -10.19 7.72
CA GLY A 60 -1.03 -10.62 7.89
C GLY A 60 -0.03 -9.84 7.07
N PHE A 61 1.20 -10.30 7.13
CA PHE A 61 2.28 -9.73 6.31
C PHE A 61 2.06 -10.05 4.84
N LEU A 62 2.17 -9.02 4.00
CA LEU A 62 2.21 -9.15 2.56
C LEU A 62 3.64 -9.49 2.12
N VAL A 63 3.77 -10.03 0.92
CA VAL A 63 5.08 -10.31 0.33
C VAL A 63 5.88 -9.01 0.26
N PRO A 64 7.11 -8.98 0.79
CA PRO A 64 7.98 -7.82 0.69
C PRO A 64 8.27 -7.46 -0.77
N ASP A 65 8.36 -6.17 -1.05
CA ASP A 65 8.75 -5.66 -2.36
C ASP A 65 10.18 -5.13 -2.34
N LEU A 66 10.90 -5.38 -3.42
CA LEU A 66 12.28 -4.95 -3.64
C LEU A 66 12.32 -4.12 -4.93
N ARG A 67 12.76 -2.89 -4.81
CA ARG A 67 12.87 -1.97 -5.94
C ARG A 67 14.25 -1.30 -5.95
N ILE A 68 14.76 -1.03 -7.14
CA ILE A 68 15.97 -0.23 -7.34
C ILE A 68 15.58 1.03 -8.11
N SER A 69 15.93 2.19 -7.57
CA SER A 69 15.70 3.48 -8.21
C SER A 69 16.95 4.36 -8.15
N LYS A 70 17.09 5.25 -9.13
CA LYS A 70 18.23 6.20 -9.16
C LYS A 70 18.19 7.20 -8.01
N SER A 71 17.02 7.53 -7.51
CA SER A 71 16.83 8.55 -6.45
C SER A 71 16.94 7.99 -5.04
N ASN A 72 16.53 6.75 -4.81
CA ASN A 72 16.42 6.15 -3.48
C ASN A 72 17.38 4.98 -3.26
N GLY A 73 18.09 4.55 -4.31
CA GLY A 73 18.93 3.37 -4.28
C GLY A 73 18.10 2.09 -4.23
N LEU A 74 18.55 1.14 -3.43
CA LEU A 74 17.78 -0.06 -3.12
C LEU A 74 16.69 0.29 -2.11
N GLU A 75 15.46 -0.07 -2.44
CA GLU A 75 14.27 0.05 -1.60
C GLU A 75 13.81 -1.35 -1.20
N VAL A 76 13.58 -1.53 0.08
CA VAL A 76 12.96 -2.72 0.66
C VAL A 76 11.70 -2.27 1.37
N SER A 77 10.55 -2.83 1.00
CA SER A 77 9.31 -2.53 1.68
C SER A 77 8.63 -3.77 2.24
N GLY A 78 8.03 -3.60 3.41
CA GLY A 78 7.20 -4.61 4.05
C GLY A 78 5.86 -4.02 4.42
N SER A 79 4.80 -4.78 4.22
CA SER A 79 3.44 -4.32 4.48
C SER A 79 2.69 -5.32 5.35
N TYR A 80 1.85 -4.79 6.22
CA TYR A 80 0.92 -5.59 7.01
C TYR A 80 -0.51 -5.17 6.68
N TYR A 81 -1.32 -6.15 6.37
CA TYR A 81 -2.73 -5.99 6.02
C TYR A 81 -3.62 -6.41 7.19
N TRP A 82 -4.61 -5.57 7.54
CA TRP A 82 -5.66 -5.86 8.49
C TRP A 82 -7.02 -5.87 7.79
N ARG A 83 -7.73 -6.95 7.94
CA ARG A 83 -9.15 -6.98 7.65
C ARG A 83 -9.92 -6.50 8.89
N LEU A 84 -10.44 -5.28 8.85
CA LEU A 84 -11.19 -4.67 9.96
C LEU A 84 -12.66 -5.09 9.96
N GLY A 85 -13.15 -5.60 8.84
CA GLY A 85 -14.52 -6.06 8.70
C GLY A 85 -14.80 -6.62 7.29
N PRO A 86 -16.05 -7.03 6.98
CA PRO A 86 -16.38 -7.53 5.65
C PRO A 86 -16.16 -6.50 4.54
N ASN A 87 -16.37 -5.22 4.84
CA ASN A 87 -16.38 -4.14 3.87
C ASN A 87 -15.30 -3.08 4.12
N ARG A 88 -14.32 -3.36 4.98
CA ARG A 88 -13.27 -2.40 5.33
C ARG A 88 -11.95 -3.11 5.67
N ASP A 89 -10.88 -2.50 5.23
CA ASP A 89 -9.53 -2.97 5.48
C ASP A 89 -8.56 -1.81 5.70
N ALA A 90 -7.41 -2.13 6.26
CA ALA A 90 -6.30 -1.22 6.40
C ALA A 90 -4.99 -1.93 6.05
N THR A 91 -4.03 -1.18 5.52
CA THR A 91 -2.67 -1.65 5.26
C THR A 91 -1.69 -0.63 5.80
N ALA A 92 -0.69 -1.06 6.55
CA ALA A 92 0.46 -0.23 6.88
C ALA A 92 1.71 -0.79 6.22
N SER A 93 2.56 0.09 5.70
CA SER A 93 3.80 -0.29 5.05
C SER A 93 4.96 0.51 5.60
N ALA A 94 6.13 -0.12 5.66
CA ALA A 94 7.39 0.52 5.99
C ALA A 94 8.36 0.34 4.81
N TYR A 95 9.06 1.42 4.48
CA TYR A 95 10.00 1.50 3.37
C TYR A 95 11.38 1.87 3.90
N LEU A 96 12.36 1.08 3.58
CA LEU A 96 13.77 1.30 3.87
C LEU A 96 14.51 1.56 2.56
N PHE A 97 15.32 2.58 2.55
CA PHE A 97 16.08 3.01 1.37
C PHE A 97 17.56 3.10 1.70
N THR A 98 18.43 2.82 0.73
CA THR A 98 19.88 3.03 0.92
C THR A 98 20.29 4.49 0.77
N GLU A 99 19.59 5.27 -0.06
CA GLU A 99 19.91 6.67 -0.38
C GLU A 99 18.90 7.68 0.20
N ALA A 100 17.87 7.21 0.91
CA ALA A 100 16.86 8.05 1.54
C ALA A 100 16.59 7.61 2.98
N LEU A 101 15.94 8.50 3.76
CA LEU A 101 15.47 8.14 5.10
C LEU A 101 14.22 7.26 5.01
N PRO A 102 13.98 6.41 6.02
CA PRO A 102 12.82 5.53 6.06
C PRO A 102 11.51 6.30 5.93
N MET A 103 10.52 5.66 5.32
CA MET A 103 9.18 6.19 5.14
C MET A 103 8.17 5.14 5.60
N VAL A 104 7.05 5.59 6.10
CA VAL A 104 5.89 4.74 6.41
C VAL A 104 4.69 5.17 5.59
N SER A 105 3.81 4.24 5.29
CA SER A 105 2.51 4.56 4.71
C SER A 105 1.39 3.82 5.42
N GLY A 106 0.19 4.40 5.33
CA GLY A 106 -1.04 3.77 5.77
C GLY A 106 -2.11 3.95 4.70
N GLN A 107 -2.87 2.90 4.45
CA GLN A 107 -4.03 2.93 3.57
C GLN A 107 -5.24 2.39 4.32
N TYR A 108 -6.36 3.06 4.19
CA TYR A 108 -7.66 2.60 4.67
C TYR A 108 -8.64 2.60 3.51
N ARG A 109 -9.40 1.51 3.37
CA ARG A 109 -10.44 1.36 2.34
C ARG A 109 -11.73 0.91 2.99
N GLN A 110 -12.83 1.47 2.53
CA GLN A 110 -14.16 1.08 2.98
C GLN A 110 -15.15 1.08 1.83
N LEU A 111 -15.91 0.00 1.74
CA LEU A 111 -17.11 -0.11 0.93
C LEU A 111 -18.33 0.12 1.84
N THR A 112 -19.24 0.98 1.41
CA THR A 112 -20.53 1.24 2.05
C THR A 112 -21.67 0.84 1.09
N ASP A 113 -22.88 0.81 1.56
CA ASP A 113 -24.05 0.48 0.73
C ASP A 113 -24.27 1.49 -0.43
N LYS A 114 -23.72 2.70 -0.30
CA LYS A 114 -23.88 3.77 -1.28
C LYS A 114 -22.61 4.11 -2.05
N GLY A 115 -21.49 3.45 -1.77
CA GLY A 115 -20.23 3.76 -2.46
C GLY A 115 -19.00 3.26 -1.76
N ALA A 116 -17.85 3.69 -2.25
CA ALA A 116 -16.57 3.29 -1.70
C ALA A 116 -15.63 4.50 -1.56
N PHE A 117 -14.76 4.46 -0.57
CA PHE A 117 -13.69 5.43 -0.43
C PHE A 117 -12.40 4.78 0.06
N GLN A 118 -11.30 5.45 -0.24
CA GLN A 118 -9.98 5.11 0.31
C GLN A 118 -9.23 6.35 0.73
N ILE A 119 -8.40 6.20 1.76
CA ILE A 119 -7.47 7.22 2.23
C ILE A 119 -6.10 6.57 2.30
N THR A 120 -5.10 7.22 1.69
CA THR A 120 -3.71 6.76 1.74
C THR A 120 -2.84 7.91 2.24
N GLY A 121 -1.99 7.62 3.22
CA GLY A 121 -1.04 8.58 3.77
C GLY A 121 0.38 8.04 3.72
N TYR A 122 1.34 8.94 3.51
CA TYR A 122 2.78 8.65 3.59
C TYR A 122 3.43 9.64 4.54
N ALA A 123 4.39 9.17 5.31
CA ALA A 123 5.08 10.01 6.28
C ALA A 123 6.56 9.62 6.43
N THR A 124 7.39 10.62 6.60
CA THR A 124 8.82 10.48 6.91
C THR A 124 9.30 11.64 7.78
N TYR A 125 10.38 11.43 8.51
CA TYR A 125 11.06 12.49 9.25
C TYR A 125 12.40 12.77 8.59
N SER A 126 12.43 13.76 7.68
CA SER A 126 13.56 14.00 6.79
C SER A 126 13.81 15.48 6.50
N ARG A 127 15.01 15.81 6.01
CA ARG A 127 15.31 17.15 5.54
C ARG A 127 14.69 17.40 4.17
N ARG A 128 14.28 18.63 3.92
CA ARG A 128 13.84 19.06 2.59
C ARG A 128 15.03 19.07 1.63
N ILE A 129 14.74 18.80 0.36
CA ILE A 129 15.72 18.94 -0.71
C ILE A 129 15.32 20.17 -1.52
N SER A 130 16.28 21.09 -1.73
CA SER A 130 16.08 22.24 -2.59
C SER A 130 15.83 21.79 -4.04
N SER A 131 14.75 22.26 -4.63
CA SER A 131 14.44 21.98 -6.04
C SER A 131 15.42 22.65 -7.02
N LEU A 132 16.17 23.67 -6.56
CA LEU A 132 17.14 24.42 -7.39
C LEU A 132 18.54 23.82 -7.31
N THR A 133 19.00 23.42 -6.12
CA THR A 133 20.39 23.00 -5.91
C THR A 133 20.53 21.50 -5.67
N GLY A 134 19.44 20.77 -5.45
CA GLY A 134 19.48 19.35 -5.07
C GLY A 134 20.04 19.07 -3.67
N ASN A 135 20.46 20.11 -2.95
CA ASN A 135 21.08 19.99 -1.63
C ASN A 135 20.02 19.83 -0.52
N ARG A 136 20.40 19.18 0.57
CA ARG A 136 19.58 19.09 1.77
C ARG A 136 19.54 20.45 2.46
N VAL A 137 18.34 21.02 2.66
CA VAL A 137 18.13 22.34 3.24
C VAL A 137 17.30 22.22 4.52
N GLY A 138 17.71 23.00 5.52
CA GLY A 138 16.99 23.09 6.80
C GLY A 138 17.24 21.92 7.74
N GLU A 139 16.51 21.93 8.85
CA GLU A 139 16.49 20.85 9.84
C GLU A 139 15.61 19.69 9.37
N ARG A 140 15.70 18.57 10.09
CA ARG A 140 14.76 17.45 9.89
C ARG A 140 13.38 17.88 10.36
N ASP A 141 12.38 17.60 9.53
CA ASP A 141 10.99 17.94 9.79
C ASP A 141 10.09 16.77 9.36
N PHE A 142 8.89 16.78 9.90
CA PHE A 142 7.87 15.81 9.48
C PHE A 142 7.37 16.18 8.09
N ARG A 143 7.47 15.22 7.17
CA ARG A 143 7.03 15.37 5.79
C ARG A 143 6.07 14.25 5.44
N GLY A 144 5.05 14.59 4.68
CA GLY A 144 4.03 13.62 4.33
C GLY A 144 3.19 14.01 3.13
N TYR A 145 2.40 13.06 2.70
CA TYR A 145 1.42 13.17 1.63
C TYR A 145 0.16 12.42 2.03
N VAL A 146 -0.99 13.02 1.77
CA VAL A 146 -2.30 12.39 1.96
C VAL A 146 -3.06 12.45 0.64
N PHE A 147 -3.63 11.33 0.29
CA PHE A 147 -4.52 11.14 -0.83
C PHE A 147 -5.80 10.45 -0.35
N ALA A 148 -6.95 11.07 -0.63
CA ALA A 148 -8.25 10.47 -0.39
C ALA A 148 -9.06 10.54 -1.67
N ASN A 149 -9.76 9.47 -2.02
CA ASN A 149 -10.73 9.46 -3.11
C ASN A 149 -11.93 8.59 -2.74
N GLY A 150 -13.07 8.92 -3.33
CA GLY A 150 -14.31 8.19 -3.10
C GLY A 150 -15.33 8.46 -4.19
N GLN A 151 -16.23 7.52 -4.31
CA GLN A 151 -17.38 7.61 -5.20
C GLN A 151 -18.60 7.08 -4.46
N PHE A 152 -19.69 7.86 -4.48
CA PHE A 152 -20.93 7.54 -3.80
C PHE A 152 -22.11 7.74 -4.75
N GLN A 153 -23.02 6.79 -4.71
CA GLN A 153 -24.32 6.85 -5.40
C GLN A 153 -25.39 6.95 -4.32
N PHE A 154 -25.97 8.14 -4.13
CA PHE A 154 -26.95 8.35 -3.06
C PHE A 154 -28.32 7.76 -3.42
N ASP A 155 -28.70 7.90 -4.70
CA ASP A 155 -29.88 7.34 -5.31
C ASP A 155 -29.63 7.14 -6.83
N PRO A 156 -30.56 6.61 -7.63
CA PRO A 156 -30.34 6.38 -9.07
C PRO A 156 -29.92 7.61 -9.86
N ASN A 157 -30.19 8.81 -9.36
CA ASN A 157 -29.97 10.06 -10.06
C ASN A 157 -28.79 10.87 -9.53
N TRP A 158 -28.41 10.69 -8.26
CA TRP A 158 -27.38 11.48 -7.62
C TRP A 158 -26.11 10.70 -7.35
N SER A 159 -25.00 11.19 -7.85
CA SER A 159 -23.65 10.66 -7.58
C SER A 159 -22.71 11.76 -7.09
N LEU A 160 -21.79 11.37 -6.22
CA LEU A 160 -20.70 12.20 -5.74
C LEU A 160 -19.37 11.47 -5.99
N THR A 161 -18.49 12.13 -6.71
CA THR A 161 -17.10 11.65 -6.90
C THR A 161 -16.15 12.70 -6.36
N GLY A 162 -15.17 12.27 -5.57
CA GLY A 162 -14.20 13.20 -5.00
C GLY A 162 -12.81 12.65 -4.91
N SER A 163 -11.83 13.53 -5.05
CA SER A 163 -10.43 13.26 -4.76
C SER A 163 -9.77 14.45 -4.08
N VAL A 164 -9.05 14.20 -3.01
CA VAL A 164 -8.29 15.21 -2.26
C VAL A 164 -6.84 14.76 -2.18
N ARG A 165 -5.92 15.64 -2.57
CA ARG A 165 -4.48 15.38 -2.55
C ARG A 165 -3.76 16.52 -1.87
N ARG A 166 -2.95 16.22 -0.85
CA ARG A 166 -2.16 17.22 -0.14
C ARG A 166 -0.79 16.69 0.24
N ALA A 167 0.25 17.42 -0.08
CA ALA A 167 1.62 17.13 0.34
C ALA A 167 2.16 18.26 1.22
N SER A 168 3.07 17.92 2.12
CA SER A 168 3.80 18.89 2.97
C SER A 168 4.67 19.83 2.16
N ASP A 169 5.24 19.33 1.07
CA ASP A 169 6.08 20.08 0.17
C ASP A 169 6.11 19.46 -1.25
N ARG A 170 6.51 20.28 -2.23
CA ARG A 170 6.53 19.88 -3.65
C ARG A 170 7.54 18.79 -3.99
N THR A 171 8.60 18.64 -3.19
CA THR A 171 9.68 17.70 -3.49
C THR A 171 9.45 16.32 -2.89
N PHE A 172 8.52 16.19 -1.93
CA PHE A 172 8.24 14.93 -1.23
C PHE A 172 7.86 13.80 -2.19
N LEU A 173 6.87 14.03 -3.05
CA LEU A 173 6.35 13.01 -3.96
C LEU A 173 7.40 12.51 -4.96
N ARG A 174 8.18 13.44 -5.54
CA ARG A 174 9.26 13.10 -6.47
C ARG A 174 10.44 12.41 -5.78
N ARG A 175 10.77 12.85 -4.55
CA ARG A 175 11.90 12.26 -3.79
C ARG A 175 11.67 10.79 -3.47
N TYR A 176 10.45 10.40 -3.13
CA TYR A 176 10.09 9.04 -2.78
C TYR A 176 9.44 8.26 -3.93
N ASP A 177 9.43 8.83 -5.15
CA ASP A 177 8.86 8.24 -6.37
C ASP A 177 7.38 7.78 -6.19
N ILE A 178 6.62 8.55 -5.38
CA ILE A 178 5.21 8.29 -5.11
C ILE A 178 4.34 8.78 -6.27
N SER A 179 4.61 10.00 -6.77
CA SER A 179 3.95 10.58 -7.95
C SER A 179 4.88 11.58 -8.63
N ARG A 180 4.73 11.70 -9.95
CA ARG A 180 5.43 12.67 -10.79
C ARG A 180 4.57 13.89 -11.10
N ASP A 181 3.38 13.97 -10.54
CA ASP A 181 2.46 15.09 -10.75
C ASP A 181 3.07 16.40 -10.24
N ASP A 182 3.12 17.40 -11.10
CA ASP A 182 3.61 18.74 -10.74
C ASP A 182 2.59 19.53 -9.94
N ARG A 183 1.31 19.23 -10.12
CA ARG A 183 0.19 19.86 -9.44
C ARG A 183 -0.74 18.81 -8.86
N LEU A 184 -0.97 18.90 -7.57
CA LEU A 184 -1.95 18.06 -6.86
C LEU A 184 -3.33 18.68 -7.04
N ARG A 185 -4.11 18.12 -7.94
CA ARG A 185 -5.48 18.54 -8.15
C ARG A 185 -6.39 17.80 -7.16
N SER A 186 -7.21 18.57 -6.45
CA SER A 186 -8.33 18.06 -5.67
C SER A 186 -9.61 18.44 -6.38
N THR A 187 -10.54 17.50 -6.51
CA THR A 187 -11.84 17.70 -7.19
C THR A 187 -12.94 17.09 -6.34
N ILE A 188 -14.10 17.72 -6.37
CA ILE A 188 -15.34 17.18 -5.81
C ILE A 188 -16.41 17.48 -6.85
N ASP A 189 -17.00 16.42 -7.41
CA ASP A 189 -18.01 16.50 -8.46
C ASP A 189 -19.30 15.89 -7.94
N LEU A 190 -20.34 16.71 -7.85
CA LEU A 190 -21.70 16.28 -7.53
C LEU A 190 -22.52 16.30 -8.82
N GLU A 191 -23.02 15.16 -9.22
CA GLU A 191 -23.80 15.01 -10.45
C GLU A 191 -25.20 14.54 -10.14
N ARG A 192 -26.14 15.12 -10.88
CA ARG A 192 -27.51 14.63 -10.99
C ARG A 192 -27.85 14.35 -12.44
N ILE A 193 -28.27 13.13 -12.70
CA ILE A 193 -28.71 12.70 -14.03
C ILE A 193 -30.19 12.25 -13.92
N ASP A 194 -31.07 12.88 -14.67
CA ASP A 194 -32.47 12.52 -14.79
C ASP A 194 -32.82 12.31 -16.27
N ARG A 195 -33.97 11.76 -16.57
CA ARG A 195 -34.39 11.44 -17.97
C ARG A 195 -34.25 12.60 -18.95
N GLN A 196 -34.46 13.83 -18.50
CA GLN A 196 -34.47 15.03 -19.34
C GLN A 196 -33.60 16.18 -18.77
N SER A 197 -32.87 15.96 -17.70
CA SER A 197 -32.05 16.99 -17.08
C SER A 197 -30.72 16.46 -16.57
N TYR A 198 -29.68 17.27 -16.68
CA TYR A 198 -28.35 17.03 -16.17
C TYR A 198 -27.86 18.23 -15.36
N LEU A 199 -27.37 18.02 -14.18
CA LEU A 199 -26.71 19.01 -13.32
C LEU A 199 -25.40 18.47 -12.86
N SER A 200 -24.32 19.24 -13.00
CA SER A 200 -23.00 18.95 -12.43
C SER A 200 -22.46 20.18 -11.71
N ILE A 201 -21.91 19.96 -10.52
CA ILE A 201 -21.24 20.97 -9.70
C ILE A 201 -19.88 20.40 -9.36
N ALA A 202 -18.79 21.11 -9.82
CA ALA A 202 -17.39 20.69 -9.68
C ALA A 202 -16.54 21.79 -9.03
#